data_ccbebf0b30b9a929cdb5173882077097
#
_entry.id   ccbebf0b30b9a929cdb5173882077097
#
_cell.length_a   1.000
_cell.length_b   1.000
_cell.length_c   1.000
_cell.angle_alpha   90.00
_cell.angle_beta   90.00
_cell.angle_gamma   90.00
#
_symmetry.space_group_name_H-M   'P 1'
#
loop_
_entity.id
_entity.type
_entity.pdbx_description
1 polymer ?
#
loop_
_entity_poly.entity_id
_entity_poly.type
_entity_poly.pdbx_seq_one_letter_code
_entity_poly.pdbx_strand_id
1 'polypeptide(L)'
;MGKAGQIAMNIATTFCSTGIPAVFLHPSEAQHGDLGILQENDLLLLISNSGKTREIVELTDLAHRLNPSLKKIVITGNPVSPLAEAADICLATGHPDEVCPLGMTPTTSTTVMTVIGDILVVETMKQTGFTIEEYSKRHHGGYLGERSRALSK
;
A
#
# COMPACT_ATOMS: atom_id res chain seq x y z
N MET A 1 9.10 -6.23 -0.76
CA MET A 1 10.14 -7.15 -0.25
C MET A 1 10.40 -6.82 1.21
N GLY A 2 10.77 -7.82 2.03
CA GLY A 2 11.12 -7.61 3.45
C GLY A 2 10.05 -6.88 4.26
N LYS A 3 10.47 -5.99 5.18
CA LYS A 3 9.55 -5.25 6.06
C LYS A 3 8.55 -4.38 5.29
N ALA A 4 8.98 -3.72 4.23
CA ALA A 4 8.07 -2.94 3.38
C ALA A 4 6.95 -3.80 2.74
N GLY A 5 7.22 -5.07 2.44
CA GLY A 5 6.21 -6.01 1.97
C GLY A 5 5.14 -6.32 3.02
N GLN A 6 5.54 -6.44 4.29
CA GLN A 6 4.58 -6.62 5.39
C GLN A 6 3.69 -5.37 5.57
N ILE A 7 4.26 -4.17 5.40
CA ILE A 7 3.49 -2.92 5.43
C ILE A 7 2.51 -2.88 4.25
N ALA A 8 2.94 -3.25 3.04
CA ALA A 8 2.07 -3.31 1.88
C ALA A 8 0.88 -4.26 2.10
N MET A 9 1.12 -5.43 2.70
CA MET A 9 0.06 -6.38 3.06
C MET A 9 -0.92 -5.79 4.08
N ASN A 10 -0.41 -5.12 5.11
CA ASN A 10 -1.23 -4.43 6.10
C ASN A 10 -2.12 -3.36 5.45
N ILE A 11 -1.55 -2.50 4.61
CA ILE A 11 -2.30 -1.46 3.89
C ILE A 11 -3.38 -2.07 2.99
N ALA A 12 -3.06 -3.14 2.25
CA ALA A 12 -4.03 -3.81 1.39
C ALA A 12 -5.22 -4.35 2.20
N THR A 13 -4.96 -5.02 3.33
CA THR A 13 -6.04 -5.53 4.19
C THR A 13 -6.86 -4.41 4.83
N THR A 14 -6.25 -3.27 5.15
CA THR A 14 -6.95 -2.10 5.67
C THR A 14 -7.85 -1.48 4.61
N PHE A 15 -7.41 -1.35 3.35
CA PHE A 15 -8.27 -0.94 2.24
C PHE A 15 -9.47 -1.89 2.07
N CYS A 16 -9.24 -3.20 2.08
CA CYS A 16 -10.33 -4.19 1.98
C CYS A 16 -11.37 -4.00 3.10
N SER A 17 -10.92 -3.73 4.33
CA SER A 17 -11.81 -3.54 5.48
C SER A 17 -12.69 -2.28 5.36
N THR A 18 -12.28 -1.32 4.53
CA THR A 18 -12.98 -0.07 4.25
C THR A 18 -13.68 -0.06 2.88
N GLY A 19 -13.84 -1.24 2.28
CA GLY A 19 -14.65 -1.41 1.07
C GLY A 19 -13.93 -1.18 -0.25
N ILE A 20 -12.64 -0.93 -0.23
CA ILE A 20 -11.81 -0.82 -1.43
C ILE A 20 -11.11 -2.15 -1.68
N PRO A 21 -11.40 -2.85 -2.79
CA PRO A 21 -10.67 -4.06 -3.14
C PRO A 21 -9.17 -3.78 -3.29
N ALA A 22 -8.36 -4.50 -2.53
CA ALA A 22 -6.91 -4.37 -2.60
C ALA A 22 -6.25 -5.72 -2.34
N VAL A 23 -5.20 -6.03 -3.09
CA VAL A 23 -4.48 -7.29 -3.00
C VAL A 23 -2.99 -7.02 -2.92
N PHE A 24 -2.31 -7.74 -2.04
CA PHE A 24 -0.86 -7.72 -1.99
C PHE A 24 -0.29 -8.57 -3.13
N LEU A 25 0.48 -7.94 -4.02
CA LEU A 25 1.22 -8.60 -5.09
C LEU A 25 2.70 -8.68 -4.71
N HIS A 26 3.23 -9.89 -4.57
CA HIS A 26 4.65 -10.09 -4.31
C HIS A 26 5.46 -9.86 -5.59
N PRO A 27 6.49 -8.98 -5.60
CA PRO A 27 7.21 -8.63 -6.82
C PRO A 27 7.84 -9.81 -7.55
N SER A 28 8.36 -10.79 -6.82
CA SER A 28 8.94 -11.99 -7.44
C SER A 28 7.86 -12.89 -8.05
N GLU A 29 6.74 -13.10 -7.35
CA GLU A 29 5.64 -13.94 -7.87
C GLU A 29 4.94 -13.30 -9.08
N ALA A 30 4.94 -11.97 -9.14
CA ALA A 30 4.45 -11.24 -10.31
C ALA A 30 5.18 -11.65 -11.61
N GLN A 31 6.47 -11.98 -11.53
CA GLN A 31 7.27 -12.45 -12.66
C GLN A 31 6.93 -13.89 -13.08
N HIS A 32 6.18 -14.62 -12.25
CA HIS A 32 5.81 -16.01 -12.47
C HIS A 32 4.30 -16.21 -12.72
N GLY A 33 3.60 -15.12 -13.06
CA GLY A 33 2.20 -15.18 -13.50
C GLY A 33 1.22 -14.36 -12.65
N ASP A 34 1.56 -14.02 -11.40
CA ASP A 34 0.65 -13.27 -10.52
C ASP A 34 0.40 -11.83 -11.00
N LEU A 35 1.21 -11.34 -11.95
CA LEU A 35 0.94 -10.08 -12.65
C LEU A 35 -0.44 -10.07 -13.34
N GLY A 36 -0.99 -11.23 -13.66
CA GLY A 36 -2.33 -11.39 -14.22
C GLY A 36 -3.47 -10.90 -13.32
N ILE A 37 -3.21 -10.59 -12.05
CA ILE A 37 -4.21 -9.99 -11.16
C ILE A 37 -4.53 -8.53 -11.55
N LEU A 38 -3.63 -7.83 -12.24
CA LEU A 38 -3.81 -6.43 -12.62
C LEU A 38 -4.92 -6.28 -13.65
N GLN A 39 -5.84 -5.35 -13.36
CA GLN A 39 -6.96 -5.00 -14.24
C GLN A 39 -6.76 -3.61 -14.84
N GLU A 40 -7.56 -3.28 -15.85
CA GLU A 40 -7.41 -2.05 -16.65
C GLU A 40 -7.43 -0.76 -15.82
N ASN A 41 -8.31 -0.71 -14.80
CA ASN A 41 -8.51 0.50 -13.99
C ASN A 41 -7.87 0.41 -12.59
N ASP A 42 -6.94 -0.50 -12.40
CA ASP A 42 -6.24 -0.64 -11.14
C ASP A 42 -5.22 0.48 -10.92
N LEU A 43 -4.81 0.62 -9.67
CA LEU A 43 -3.71 1.46 -9.23
C LEU A 43 -2.67 0.58 -8.54
N LEU A 44 -1.42 0.75 -8.87
CA LEU A 44 -0.31 0.04 -8.25
C LEU A 44 0.32 0.91 -7.16
N LEU A 45 0.20 0.48 -5.89
CA LEU A 45 0.87 1.11 -4.76
C LEU A 45 2.20 0.38 -4.49
N LEU A 46 3.30 1.07 -4.70
CA LEU A 46 4.67 0.56 -4.54
C LEU A 46 5.26 1.06 -3.23
N ILE A 47 5.93 0.18 -2.47
CA ILE A 47 6.54 0.56 -1.19
C ILE A 47 7.99 0.09 -1.14
N SER A 48 8.93 1.02 -1.06
CA SER A 48 10.37 0.73 -0.97
C SER A 48 11.12 1.89 -0.35
N ASN A 49 11.78 1.68 0.80
CA ASN A 49 12.53 2.75 1.46
C ASN A 49 13.64 3.32 0.58
N SER A 50 14.45 2.47 -0.06
CA SER A 50 15.51 2.91 -0.96
C SER A 50 15.00 3.41 -2.31
N GLY A 51 13.81 2.97 -2.73
CA GLY A 51 13.28 3.19 -4.07
C GLY A 51 14.09 2.51 -5.18
N LYS A 52 15.00 1.58 -4.81
CA LYS A 52 15.95 0.89 -5.73
C LYS A 52 15.85 -0.63 -5.63
N THR A 53 14.86 -1.16 -4.91
CA THR A 53 14.67 -2.61 -4.77
C THR A 53 14.42 -3.21 -6.15
N ARG A 54 15.36 -4.04 -6.61
CA ARG A 54 15.40 -4.57 -7.99
C ARG A 54 14.07 -5.20 -8.40
N GLU A 55 13.54 -6.08 -7.57
CA GLU A 55 12.32 -6.83 -7.86
C GLU A 55 11.09 -5.91 -8.01
N ILE A 56 11.07 -4.77 -7.31
CA ILE A 56 9.97 -3.80 -7.41
C ILE A 56 10.15 -2.93 -8.67
N VAL A 57 11.38 -2.58 -9.03
CA VAL A 57 11.67 -1.86 -10.28
C VAL A 57 11.26 -2.75 -11.48
N GLU A 58 11.70 -4.02 -11.49
CA GLU A 58 11.31 -5.00 -12.52
C GLU A 58 9.80 -5.18 -12.60
N LEU A 59 9.09 -5.28 -11.46
CA LEU A 59 7.62 -5.32 -11.42
C LEU A 59 7.02 -4.10 -12.09
N THR A 60 7.56 -2.91 -11.81
CA THR A 60 7.05 -1.65 -12.38
C THR A 60 7.16 -1.63 -13.91
N ASP A 61 8.27 -2.12 -14.45
CA ASP A 61 8.47 -2.24 -15.89
C ASP A 61 7.53 -3.27 -16.53
N LEU A 62 7.36 -4.43 -15.89
CA LEU A 62 6.45 -5.47 -16.36
C LEU A 62 4.99 -5.00 -16.34
N ALA A 63 4.58 -4.34 -15.26
CA ALA A 63 3.23 -3.78 -15.15
C ALA A 63 2.97 -2.69 -16.22
N HIS A 64 3.96 -1.84 -16.52
CA HIS A 64 3.85 -0.85 -17.57
C HIS A 64 3.73 -1.48 -18.97
N ARG A 65 4.47 -2.57 -19.24
CA ARG A 65 4.34 -3.31 -20.51
C ARG A 65 2.98 -3.97 -20.66
N LEU A 66 2.41 -4.49 -19.56
CA LEU A 66 1.09 -5.11 -19.56
C LEU A 66 -0.02 -4.06 -19.74
N ASN A 67 0.09 -2.95 -19.01
CA ASN A 67 -0.87 -1.85 -19.05
C ASN A 67 -0.14 -0.50 -18.94
N PRO A 68 0.16 0.17 -20.07
CA PRO A 68 0.86 1.46 -20.07
C PRO A 68 0.10 2.60 -19.37
N SER A 69 -1.22 2.47 -19.21
CA SER A 69 -2.08 3.48 -18.55
C SER A 69 -2.17 3.28 -17.02
N LEU A 70 -1.64 2.18 -16.49
CA LEU A 70 -1.69 1.84 -15.06
C LEU A 70 -1.08 2.94 -14.21
N LYS A 71 -1.87 3.48 -13.30
CA LYS A 71 -1.42 4.51 -12.38
C LYS A 71 -0.58 3.92 -11.25
N LYS A 72 0.47 4.64 -10.89
CA LYS A 72 1.44 4.20 -9.88
C LYS A 72 1.63 5.27 -8.82
N ILE A 73 1.48 4.86 -7.56
CA ILE A 73 1.87 5.64 -6.38
C ILE A 73 3.06 4.93 -5.72
N VAL A 74 4.09 5.66 -5.32
CA VAL A 74 5.19 5.11 -4.55
C VAL A 74 5.28 5.75 -3.17
N ILE A 75 5.48 4.92 -2.14
CA ILE A 75 5.90 5.36 -0.79
C ILE A 75 7.38 5.02 -0.66
N THR A 76 8.24 6.03 -0.48
CA THR A 76 9.69 5.85 -0.48
C THR A 76 10.41 6.85 0.42
N GLY A 77 11.57 6.47 0.96
CA GLY A 77 12.50 7.39 1.62
C GLY A 77 13.35 8.19 0.62
N ASN A 78 13.39 7.78 -0.66
CA ASN A 78 14.23 8.40 -1.67
C ASN A 78 13.41 8.93 -2.85
N PRO A 79 13.02 10.22 -2.83
CA PRO A 79 12.18 10.81 -3.86
C PRO A 79 12.86 11.03 -5.23
N VAL A 80 14.16 10.77 -5.33
CA VAL A 80 14.94 10.82 -6.58
C VAL A 80 15.37 9.42 -7.05
N SER A 81 14.64 8.40 -6.63
CA SER A 81 14.94 7.01 -6.96
C SER A 81 14.25 6.57 -8.26
N PRO A 82 14.71 5.47 -8.90
CA PRO A 82 14.06 4.91 -10.08
C PRO A 82 12.55 4.65 -9.90
N LEU A 83 12.13 4.19 -8.72
CA LEU A 83 10.70 3.99 -8.45
C LEU A 83 9.92 5.32 -8.35
N ALA A 84 10.54 6.37 -7.78
CA ALA A 84 9.91 7.68 -7.69
C ALA A 84 9.75 8.31 -9.09
N GLU A 85 10.74 8.15 -9.95
CA GLU A 85 10.71 8.64 -11.33
C GLU A 85 9.67 7.89 -12.19
N ALA A 86 9.47 6.59 -11.93
CA ALA A 86 8.51 5.75 -12.66
C ALA A 86 7.06 5.89 -12.16
N ALA A 87 6.82 6.56 -11.04
CA ALA A 87 5.50 6.72 -10.44
C ALA A 87 4.81 8.01 -10.85
N ASP A 88 3.47 7.99 -10.94
CA ASP A 88 2.66 9.20 -11.14
C ASP A 88 2.65 10.10 -9.90
N ILE A 89 2.72 9.48 -8.71
CA ILE A 89 2.74 10.18 -7.41
C ILE A 89 3.81 9.57 -6.51
N CYS A 90 4.68 10.42 -5.95
CA CYS A 90 5.67 10.04 -4.96
C CYS A 90 5.31 10.59 -3.58
N LEU A 91 5.11 9.70 -2.61
CA LEU A 91 4.89 10.01 -1.20
C LEU A 91 6.17 9.74 -0.42
N ALA A 92 6.91 10.81 -0.12
CA ALA A 92 8.18 10.69 0.57
C ALA A 92 8.00 10.53 2.08
N THR A 93 8.75 9.60 2.70
CA THR A 93 8.73 9.38 4.17
C THR A 93 9.57 10.41 4.93
N GLY A 94 10.29 11.31 4.26
CA GLY A 94 11.17 12.28 4.89
C GLY A 94 12.51 11.71 5.36
N HIS A 95 12.83 10.47 5.05
CA HIS A 95 14.10 9.81 5.38
C HIS A 95 14.42 9.79 6.89
N PRO A 96 13.51 9.32 7.76
CA PRO A 96 13.73 9.33 9.19
C PRO A 96 14.85 8.38 9.59
N ASP A 97 15.59 8.76 10.64
CA ASP A 97 16.61 7.88 11.24
C ASP A 97 15.93 6.67 11.90
N GLU A 98 16.55 5.50 11.71
CA GLU A 98 16.09 4.29 12.37
C GLU A 98 16.48 4.29 13.85
N VAL A 99 15.56 3.89 14.75
CA VAL A 99 15.80 3.89 16.20
C VAL A 99 16.65 2.71 16.68
N CYS A 100 17.02 1.80 15.81
CA CYS A 100 17.89 0.68 16.19
C CYS A 100 19.33 1.18 16.42
N PRO A 101 20.10 0.54 17.33
CA PRO A 101 21.46 0.98 17.66
C PRO A 101 22.44 1.02 16.48
N LEU A 102 22.12 0.27 15.41
CA LEU A 102 22.93 0.22 14.19
C LEU A 102 22.47 1.20 13.10
N GLY A 103 21.33 1.87 13.30
CA GLY A 103 20.73 2.72 12.27
C GLY A 103 20.32 1.99 10.98
N MET A 104 20.17 0.65 11.02
CA MET A 104 19.97 -0.19 9.84
C MET A 104 18.66 -0.95 9.82
N THR A 105 18.18 -1.42 10.98
CA THR A 105 16.96 -2.22 11.05
C THR A 105 15.75 -1.33 10.77
N PRO A 106 14.93 -1.66 9.75
CA PRO A 106 13.73 -0.87 9.46
C PRO A 106 12.78 -0.83 10.66
N THR A 107 12.62 0.35 11.24
CA THR A 107 11.83 0.66 12.44
C THR A 107 11.03 1.94 12.19
N THR A 108 11.64 3.11 12.35
CA THR A 108 10.98 4.40 12.11
C THR A 108 10.48 4.52 10.67
N SER A 109 11.29 4.13 9.69
CA SER A 109 10.90 4.17 8.28
C SER A 109 9.62 3.36 8.00
N THR A 110 9.51 2.14 8.55
CA THR A 110 8.32 1.30 8.37
C THR A 110 7.10 1.85 9.10
N THR A 111 7.28 2.47 10.26
CA THR A 111 6.21 3.15 10.99
C THR A 111 5.65 4.32 10.18
N VAL A 112 6.53 5.15 9.61
CA VAL A 112 6.10 6.26 8.74
C VAL A 112 5.37 5.76 7.49
N MET A 113 5.85 4.69 6.86
CA MET A 113 5.16 4.05 5.72
C MET A 113 3.75 3.59 6.09
N THR A 114 3.59 3.00 7.28
CA THR A 114 2.28 2.57 7.79
C THR A 114 1.35 3.77 7.96
N VAL A 115 1.83 4.85 8.61
CA VAL A 115 1.03 6.07 8.80
C VAL A 115 0.61 6.69 7.46
N ILE A 116 1.50 6.75 6.48
CA ILE A 116 1.16 7.24 5.13
C ILE A 116 0.06 6.35 4.50
N GLY A 117 0.18 5.03 4.64
CA GLY A 117 -0.84 4.08 4.18
C GLY A 117 -2.19 4.30 4.85
N ASP A 118 -2.20 4.47 6.17
CA ASP A 118 -3.42 4.75 6.94
C ASP A 118 -4.07 6.08 6.50
N ILE A 119 -3.27 7.11 6.23
CA ILE A 119 -3.77 8.38 5.68
C ILE A 119 -4.43 8.16 4.31
N LEU A 120 -3.83 7.38 3.42
CA LEU A 120 -4.43 7.06 2.12
C LEU A 120 -5.77 6.34 2.29
N VAL A 121 -5.86 5.37 3.20
CA VAL A 121 -7.12 4.68 3.51
C VAL A 121 -8.18 5.65 4.01
N VAL A 122 -7.83 6.49 5.00
CA VAL A 122 -8.79 7.45 5.60
C VAL A 122 -9.25 8.50 4.58
N GLU A 123 -8.36 9.02 3.75
CA GLU A 123 -8.75 9.97 2.71
C GLU A 123 -9.64 9.30 1.64
N THR A 124 -9.37 8.05 1.29
CA THR A 124 -10.23 7.28 0.39
C THR A 124 -11.61 7.05 0.99
N MET A 125 -11.71 6.71 2.28
CA MET A 125 -12.99 6.59 2.99
C MET A 125 -13.81 7.88 2.91
N LYS A 126 -13.17 9.05 3.11
CA LYS A 126 -13.82 10.35 3.00
C LYS A 126 -14.34 10.60 1.58
N GLN A 127 -13.51 10.35 0.58
CA GLN A 127 -13.84 10.58 -0.83
C GLN A 127 -14.97 9.66 -1.32
N THR A 128 -15.02 8.42 -0.85
CA THR A 128 -16.05 7.44 -1.21
C THR A 128 -17.32 7.56 -0.37
N GLY A 129 -17.32 8.39 0.68
CA GLY A 129 -18.45 8.50 1.61
C GLY A 129 -18.71 7.20 2.37
N PHE A 130 -17.64 6.45 2.73
CA PHE A 130 -17.76 5.17 3.43
C PHE A 130 -18.39 5.34 4.81
N THR A 131 -19.51 4.65 5.06
CA THR A 131 -20.34 4.84 6.26
C THR A 131 -20.15 3.74 7.29
N ILE A 132 -20.69 3.95 8.50
CA ILE A 132 -20.69 2.93 9.57
C ILE A 132 -21.54 1.71 9.18
N GLU A 133 -22.60 1.90 8.39
CA GLU A 133 -23.44 0.82 7.87
C GLU A 133 -22.61 -0.07 6.91
N GLU A 134 -21.84 0.55 6.02
CA GLU A 134 -20.94 -0.17 5.13
C GLU A 134 -19.81 -0.88 5.89
N TYR A 135 -19.31 -0.26 6.97
CA TYR A 135 -18.33 -0.88 7.85
C TYR A 135 -18.92 -2.11 8.54
N SER A 136 -20.14 -2.03 9.07
CA SER A 136 -20.79 -3.14 9.78
C SER A 136 -21.06 -4.36 8.89
N LYS A 137 -21.31 -4.15 7.59
CA LYS A 137 -21.48 -5.23 6.61
C LYS A 137 -20.18 -6.04 6.36
N ARG A 138 -19.03 -5.47 6.65
CA ARG A 138 -17.71 -6.10 6.42
C ARG A 138 -17.08 -6.64 7.70
N HIS A 139 -17.58 -6.23 8.88
CA HIS A 139 -17.02 -6.61 10.20
C HIS A 139 -18.07 -7.35 11.03
N HIS A 140 -18.18 -8.67 10.83
CA HIS A 140 -19.22 -9.48 11.49
C HIS A 140 -18.83 -9.96 12.89
N GLY A 141 -17.53 -10.09 13.19
CA GLY A 141 -17.02 -10.64 14.44
C GLY A 141 -16.32 -9.62 15.34
N GLY A 142 -16.14 -10.01 16.61
CA GLY A 142 -15.35 -9.27 17.59
C GLY A 142 -15.93 -7.89 17.96
N TYR A 143 -15.14 -7.17 18.76
CA TYR A 143 -15.53 -5.85 19.30
C TYR A 143 -15.96 -4.83 18.23
N LEU A 144 -15.20 -4.75 17.13
CA LEU A 144 -15.51 -3.78 16.06
C LEU A 144 -16.84 -4.11 15.37
N GLY A 145 -17.14 -5.39 15.14
CA GLY A 145 -18.39 -5.83 14.56
C GLY A 145 -19.59 -5.52 15.47
N GLU A 146 -19.47 -5.75 16.78
CA GLU A 146 -20.51 -5.41 17.76
C GLU A 146 -20.74 -3.90 17.83
N ARG A 147 -19.67 -3.11 17.94
CA ARG A 147 -19.73 -1.66 18.03
C ARG A 147 -20.31 -1.03 16.76
N SER A 148 -19.91 -1.48 15.59
CA SER A 148 -20.42 -0.92 14.33
C SER A 148 -21.91 -1.17 14.16
N ARG A 149 -22.41 -2.37 14.49
CA ARG A 149 -23.85 -2.66 14.47
C ARG A 149 -24.64 -1.85 15.48
N ALA A 150 -24.06 -1.51 16.62
CA ALA A 150 -24.72 -0.65 17.60
C ALA A 150 -24.83 0.80 17.12
N LEU A 151 -23.85 1.29 16.34
CA LEU A 151 -23.82 2.67 15.82
C LEU A 151 -24.58 2.82 14.49
N SER A 152 -24.88 1.73 13.79
CA SER A 152 -25.63 1.74 12.52
C SER A 152 -27.15 1.65 12.69
N LYS A 153 -27.64 1.63 13.93
CA LYS A 153 -29.08 1.70 14.29
C LYS A 153 -29.51 3.14 14.53
#